data_251be8ca94a9b43159d50c764b6bb10b
#
_entry.id   251be8ca94a9b43159d50c764b6bb10b
#
_cell.length_a   1.000
_cell.length_b   1.000
_cell.length_c   1.000
_cell.angle_alpha   90.00
_cell.angle_beta   90.00
_cell.angle_gamma   90.00
#
_symmetry.space_group_name_H-M   'P 1'
#
loop_
_entity.id
_entity.type
_entity.pdbx_description
1 polymer ?
#
loop_
_entity_poly.entity_id
_entity_poly.type
_entity_poly.pdbx_seq_one_letter_code
_entity_poly.pdbx_strand_id
1 'polypeptide(L)'
;YELLAFNERDLANLVSRTVIDNLDLVLSNDEHRQLNTLLLHAPDGRLRLRNLMPNFQPHYDLVVIDTQGARSVLLEMALLASQQAVSPVTPEILAARELRRGTLQLVEDITPYRKLGIEPPALQLLINRVPAVSSNARLIQQTLRLIFQEQASIQVLATEIPAIEAFPRAATRGLPVHRVEHRRPSGRQALAALEIVRGLANELCPQWQERFAAVTGKAGGRFAHVERP
;
A
#
# COMPACT_ATOMS: atom_id res chain seq x y z
N TYR A 1 -2.66 -18.72 4.14
CA TYR A 1 -3.45 -19.75 3.45
C TYR A 1 -4.80 -19.95 4.12
N GLU A 2 -4.83 -20.23 5.42
CA GLU A 2 -6.01 -20.63 6.23
C GLU A 2 -7.16 -19.60 6.12
N LEU A 3 -6.85 -18.31 6.21
CA LEU A 3 -7.82 -17.24 6.04
C LEU A 3 -8.64 -17.40 4.75
N LEU A 4 -7.95 -17.64 3.63
CA LEU A 4 -8.58 -17.67 2.31
C LEU A 4 -9.01 -19.06 1.84
N ALA A 5 -8.32 -20.12 2.24
CA ALA A 5 -8.67 -21.48 1.84
C ALA A 5 -9.82 -22.04 2.67
N PHE A 6 -9.79 -21.82 3.99
CA PHE A 6 -10.75 -22.40 4.93
C PHE A 6 -11.73 -21.40 5.54
N ASN A 7 -11.68 -20.12 5.15
CA ASN A 7 -12.47 -19.05 5.76
C ASN A 7 -12.26 -18.96 7.28
N GLU A 8 -11.00 -19.14 7.75
CA GLU A 8 -10.68 -19.00 9.17
C GLU A 8 -11.04 -17.59 9.65
N ARG A 9 -11.73 -17.51 10.77
CA ARG A 9 -12.24 -16.26 11.34
C ARG A 9 -11.63 -15.91 12.69
N ASP A 10 -11.01 -16.89 13.34
CA ASP A 10 -10.32 -16.63 14.60
C ASP A 10 -8.99 -15.95 14.33
N LEU A 11 -8.93 -14.65 14.66
CA LEU A 11 -7.75 -13.84 14.45
C LEU A 11 -6.55 -14.33 15.27
N ALA A 12 -6.76 -15.04 16.38
CA ALA A 12 -5.67 -15.61 17.17
C ALA A 12 -4.88 -16.66 16.39
N ASN A 13 -5.51 -17.32 15.41
CA ASN A 13 -4.88 -18.32 14.55
C ASN A 13 -4.20 -17.70 13.30
N LEU A 14 -4.53 -16.45 12.98
CA LEU A 14 -4.14 -15.80 11.73
C LEU A 14 -3.07 -14.72 11.90
N VAL A 15 -3.11 -14.04 13.05
CA VAL A 15 -2.38 -12.81 13.26
C VAL A 15 -1.10 -13.06 14.04
N SER A 16 0.01 -12.57 13.52
CA SER A 16 1.31 -12.54 14.19
C SER A 16 1.61 -11.13 14.70
N ARG A 17 1.91 -11.02 15.99
CA ARG A 17 2.33 -9.74 16.57
C ARG A 17 3.72 -9.37 16.10
N THR A 18 3.96 -8.08 15.92
CA THR A 18 5.31 -7.56 15.59
C THR A 18 5.94 -6.88 16.80
N VAL A 19 7.22 -6.54 16.67
CA VAL A 19 7.95 -5.71 17.65
C VAL A 19 7.58 -4.23 17.59
N ILE A 20 6.72 -3.85 16.65
CA ILE A 20 6.22 -2.48 16.49
C ILE A 20 4.83 -2.42 17.12
N ASP A 21 4.68 -1.57 18.13
CA ASP A 21 3.39 -1.40 18.80
C ASP A 21 2.27 -1.04 17.81
N ASN A 22 1.11 -1.67 17.97
CA ASN A 22 -0.08 -1.50 17.13
C ASN A 22 0.12 -1.89 15.65
N LEU A 23 1.10 -2.75 15.36
CA LEU A 23 1.30 -3.33 14.05
C LEU A 23 1.34 -4.85 14.16
N ASP A 24 0.34 -5.50 13.59
CA ASP A 24 0.25 -6.94 13.47
C ASP A 24 0.32 -7.35 12.01
N LEU A 25 0.64 -8.61 11.74
CA LEU A 25 0.78 -9.16 10.40
C LEU A 25 -0.04 -10.43 10.22
N VAL A 26 -0.71 -10.52 9.07
CA VAL A 26 -1.18 -11.80 8.52
C VAL A 26 -0.20 -12.19 7.42
N LEU A 27 0.62 -13.20 7.69
CA LEU A 27 1.69 -13.60 6.77
C LEU A 27 1.12 -14.43 5.62
N SER A 28 1.71 -14.26 4.43
CA SER A 28 1.45 -15.15 3.32
C SER A 28 2.21 -16.45 3.53
N ASN A 29 1.47 -17.57 3.54
CA ASN A 29 1.98 -18.93 3.74
C ASN A 29 1.49 -19.91 2.66
N ASP A 30 1.26 -19.42 1.45
CA ASP A 30 0.89 -20.22 0.28
C ASP A 30 2.14 -20.68 -0.49
N GLU A 31 2.93 -21.57 0.11
CA GLU A 31 4.20 -22.07 -0.43
C GLU A 31 4.04 -22.73 -1.82
N HIS A 32 2.90 -23.36 -2.06
CA HIS A 32 2.62 -24.09 -3.30
C HIS A 32 1.80 -23.28 -4.31
N ARG A 33 1.54 -21.99 -4.04
CA ARG A 33 0.75 -21.10 -4.91
C ARG A 33 -0.64 -21.64 -5.27
N GLN A 34 -1.26 -22.35 -4.36
CA GLN A 34 -2.56 -23.01 -4.56
C GLN A 34 -3.74 -22.03 -4.47
N LEU A 35 -3.59 -20.92 -3.73
CA LEU A 35 -4.66 -19.94 -3.52
C LEU A 35 -5.20 -19.36 -4.82
N ASN A 36 -4.34 -19.08 -5.78
CA ASN A 36 -4.79 -18.53 -7.05
C ASN A 36 -5.77 -19.47 -7.77
N THR A 37 -5.44 -20.76 -7.85
CA THR A 37 -6.31 -21.78 -8.45
C THR A 37 -7.57 -22.02 -7.63
N LEU A 38 -7.43 -22.11 -6.31
CA LEU A 38 -8.56 -22.31 -5.41
C LEU A 38 -9.58 -21.19 -5.54
N LEU A 39 -9.13 -19.94 -5.48
CA LEU A 39 -10.00 -18.78 -5.55
C LEU A 39 -10.59 -18.57 -6.94
N LEU A 40 -9.89 -18.96 -7.99
CA LEU A 40 -10.42 -18.88 -9.36
C LEU A 40 -11.67 -19.79 -9.53
N HIS A 41 -11.68 -20.93 -8.89
CA HIS A 41 -12.77 -21.92 -8.98
C HIS A 41 -13.81 -21.82 -7.84
N ALA A 42 -13.51 -21.04 -6.78
CA ALA A 42 -14.45 -20.85 -5.68
C ALA A 42 -15.63 -19.95 -6.11
N PRO A 43 -16.89 -20.26 -5.74
CA PRO A 43 -18.04 -19.43 -6.07
C PRO A 43 -17.95 -17.99 -5.60
N ASP A 44 -17.34 -17.77 -4.43
CA ASP A 44 -17.12 -16.47 -3.81
C ASP A 44 -15.70 -15.91 -4.02
N GLY A 45 -14.84 -16.61 -4.74
CA GLY A 45 -13.40 -16.43 -4.79
C GLY A 45 -12.91 -14.99 -4.76
N ARG A 46 -13.36 -14.14 -5.70
CA ARG A 46 -12.98 -12.73 -5.74
C ARG A 46 -13.55 -11.88 -4.62
N LEU A 47 -14.62 -12.32 -3.98
CA LEU A 47 -15.28 -11.59 -2.88
C LEU A 47 -14.92 -12.15 -1.51
N ARG A 48 -14.18 -13.25 -1.43
CA ARG A 48 -13.88 -13.96 -0.19
C ARG A 48 -13.23 -13.07 0.86
N LEU A 49 -12.17 -12.36 0.51
CA LEU A 49 -11.51 -11.46 1.43
C LEU A 49 -12.44 -10.33 1.90
N ARG A 50 -13.24 -9.74 0.99
CA ARG A 50 -14.24 -8.75 1.36
C ARG A 50 -15.22 -9.27 2.40
N ASN A 51 -15.67 -10.51 2.25
CA ASN A 51 -16.61 -11.15 3.19
C ASN A 51 -15.96 -11.46 4.56
N LEU A 52 -14.64 -11.54 4.62
CA LEU A 52 -13.87 -11.75 5.85
C LEU A 52 -13.48 -10.44 6.55
N MET A 53 -13.49 -9.30 5.86
CA MET A 53 -13.09 -8.00 6.43
C MET A 53 -13.85 -7.60 7.70
N PRO A 54 -15.16 -7.90 7.86
CA PRO A 54 -15.88 -7.58 9.10
C PRO A 54 -15.25 -8.21 10.37
N ASN A 55 -14.49 -9.30 10.25
CA ASN A 55 -13.82 -9.91 11.39
C ASN A 55 -12.63 -9.07 11.90
N PHE A 56 -12.03 -8.25 11.05
CA PHE A 56 -10.90 -7.39 11.38
C PHE A 56 -11.34 -6.01 11.92
N GLN A 57 -12.48 -5.49 11.48
CA GLN A 57 -12.96 -4.15 11.80
C GLN A 57 -13.06 -3.83 13.30
N PRO A 58 -13.46 -4.76 14.20
CA PRO A 58 -13.52 -4.47 15.64
C PRO A 58 -12.14 -4.32 16.30
N HIS A 59 -11.08 -4.79 15.65
CA HIS A 59 -9.74 -4.93 16.22
C HIS A 59 -8.70 -3.99 15.60
N TYR A 60 -8.96 -3.47 14.39
CA TYR A 60 -7.99 -2.68 13.61
C TYR A 60 -8.62 -1.44 13.02
N ASP A 61 -7.97 -0.29 13.24
CA ASP A 61 -8.34 0.99 12.60
C ASP A 61 -8.05 0.99 11.09
N LEU A 62 -7.00 0.26 10.67
CA LEU A 62 -6.54 0.17 9.29
C LEU A 62 -6.03 -1.23 8.96
N VAL A 63 -6.45 -1.76 7.83
CA VAL A 63 -5.89 -2.98 7.24
C VAL A 63 -5.21 -2.60 5.93
N VAL A 64 -3.93 -2.91 5.81
CA VAL A 64 -3.14 -2.70 4.58
C VAL A 64 -2.91 -4.05 3.92
N ILE A 65 -3.32 -4.19 2.65
CA ILE A 65 -3.16 -5.42 1.87
C ILE A 65 -2.01 -5.19 0.89
N ASP A 66 -0.88 -5.83 1.11
CA ASP A 66 0.25 -5.84 0.17
C ASP A 66 0.00 -6.87 -0.92
N THR A 67 0.12 -6.45 -2.19
CA THR A 67 -0.18 -7.29 -3.34
C THR A 67 0.99 -7.34 -4.32
N GLN A 68 1.08 -8.43 -5.06
CA GLN A 68 1.97 -8.47 -6.22
C GLN A 68 1.40 -7.56 -7.33
N GLY A 69 2.28 -6.86 -8.04
CA GLY A 69 1.90 -6.00 -9.17
C GLY A 69 1.41 -6.79 -10.40
N ALA A 70 1.56 -8.11 -10.41
CA ALA A 70 1.06 -8.97 -11.48
C ALA A 70 -0.45 -9.17 -11.38
N ARG A 71 -1.10 -9.14 -12.54
CA ARG A 71 -2.53 -9.37 -12.64
C ARG A 71 -2.89 -10.81 -12.22
N SER A 72 -3.80 -10.94 -11.26
CA SER A 72 -4.21 -12.23 -10.70
C SER A 72 -5.58 -12.10 -10.01
N VAL A 73 -6.24 -13.23 -9.75
CA VAL A 73 -7.47 -13.25 -8.95
C VAL A 73 -7.23 -12.73 -7.53
N LEU A 74 -6.02 -12.88 -6.99
CA LEU A 74 -5.64 -12.34 -5.69
C LEU A 74 -5.62 -10.81 -5.68
N LEU A 75 -5.11 -10.18 -6.74
CA LEU A 75 -5.14 -8.72 -6.89
C LEU A 75 -6.58 -8.21 -6.98
N GLU A 76 -7.41 -8.84 -7.82
CA GLU A 76 -8.82 -8.47 -7.96
C GLU A 76 -9.56 -8.61 -6.62
N MET A 77 -9.34 -9.71 -5.89
CA MET A 77 -9.89 -9.96 -4.56
C MET A 77 -9.46 -8.90 -3.54
N ALA A 78 -8.18 -8.52 -3.53
CA ALA A 78 -7.65 -7.48 -2.64
C ALA A 78 -8.31 -6.11 -2.92
N LEU A 79 -8.46 -5.75 -4.20
CA LEU A 79 -9.12 -4.51 -4.61
C LEU A 79 -10.60 -4.49 -4.20
N LEU A 80 -11.34 -5.58 -4.44
CA LEU A 80 -12.74 -5.68 -4.08
C LEU A 80 -12.99 -5.68 -2.56
N ALA A 81 -11.96 -5.99 -1.76
CA ALA A 81 -11.99 -5.91 -0.30
C ALA A 81 -11.58 -4.54 0.25
N SER A 82 -11.06 -3.64 -0.60
CA SER A 82 -10.45 -2.37 -0.19
C SER A 82 -11.36 -1.18 -0.48
N GLN A 83 -11.26 -0.11 0.34
CA GLN A 83 -11.88 1.18 0.08
C GLN A 83 -10.99 2.09 -0.75
N GLN A 84 -9.68 1.91 -0.64
CA GLN A 84 -8.66 2.67 -1.37
C GLN A 84 -7.60 1.72 -1.92
N ALA A 85 -7.03 2.04 -3.06
CA ALA A 85 -5.90 1.32 -3.63
C ALA A 85 -4.80 2.31 -4.01
N VAL A 86 -3.57 2.05 -3.56
CA VAL A 86 -2.41 2.88 -3.89
C VAL A 86 -1.50 2.09 -4.82
N SER A 87 -1.23 2.66 -6.00
CA SER A 87 -0.32 2.08 -6.98
C SER A 87 0.94 2.93 -7.09
N PRO A 88 2.10 2.47 -6.59
CA PRO A 88 3.35 3.18 -6.77
C PRO A 88 3.87 3.03 -8.20
N VAL A 89 4.35 4.15 -8.78
CA VAL A 89 4.94 4.19 -10.12
C VAL A 89 6.23 5.00 -10.12
N THR A 90 7.28 4.47 -10.75
CA THR A 90 8.50 5.26 -10.98
C THR A 90 8.32 6.24 -12.14
N PRO A 91 8.95 7.43 -12.10
CA PRO A 91 8.86 8.41 -13.18
C PRO A 91 9.74 8.01 -14.37
N GLU A 92 9.45 6.85 -14.95
CA GLU A 92 10.12 6.25 -16.10
C GLU A 92 9.09 5.95 -17.21
N ILE A 93 9.46 6.18 -18.47
CA ILE A 93 8.52 6.09 -19.59
C ILE A 93 7.89 4.70 -19.75
N LEU A 94 8.67 3.64 -19.52
CA LEU A 94 8.17 2.27 -19.59
C LEU A 94 7.20 1.98 -18.46
N ALA A 95 7.55 2.36 -17.23
CA ALA A 95 6.68 2.21 -16.07
C ALA A 95 5.35 2.96 -16.25
N ALA A 96 5.39 4.18 -16.80
CA ALA A 96 4.20 4.97 -17.08
C ALA A 96 3.28 4.32 -18.14
N ARG A 97 3.86 3.72 -19.19
CA ARG A 97 3.10 3.02 -20.24
C ARG A 97 2.46 1.74 -19.71
N GLU A 98 3.21 0.93 -18.97
CA GLU A 98 2.70 -0.32 -18.36
C GLU A 98 1.60 -0.02 -17.33
N LEU A 99 1.81 1.00 -16.50
CA LEU A 99 0.81 1.47 -15.56
C LEU A 99 -0.50 1.84 -16.27
N ARG A 100 -0.43 2.71 -17.28
CA ARG A 100 -1.62 3.15 -18.02
C ARG A 100 -2.41 1.97 -18.57
N ARG A 101 -1.73 1.04 -19.24
CA ARG A 101 -2.36 -0.14 -19.82
C ARG A 101 -2.96 -1.05 -18.76
N GLY A 102 -2.17 -1.40 -17.74
CA GLY A 102 -2.59 -2.32 -16.68
C GLY A 102 -3.70 -1.74 -15.80
N THR A 103 -3.59 -0.46 -15.45
CA THR A 103 -4.54 0.22 -14.58
C THR A 103 -5.91 0.41 -15.23
N LEU A 104 -5.96 0.86 -16.49
CA LEU A 104 -7.25 1.03 -17.19
C LEU A 104 -7.97 -0.30 -17.32
N GLN A 105 -7.26 -1.35 -17.71
CA GLN A 105 -7.83 -2.68 -17.81
C GLN A 105 -8.33 -3.21 -16.46
N LEU A 106 -7.59 -2.97 -15.39
CA LEU A 106 -7.98 -3.38 -14.04
C LEU A 106 -9.27 -2.68 -13.59
N VAL A 107 -9.39 -1.38 -13.85
CA VAL A 107 -10.61 -0.61 -13.56
C VAL A 107 -11.78 -1.16 -14.36
N GLU A 108 -11.60 -1.49 -15.63
CA GLU A 108 -12.61 -2.11 -16.47
C GLU A 108 -13.08 -3.46 -15.91
N ASP A 109 -12.17 -4.29 -15.42
CA ASP A 109 -12.49 -5.62 -14.89
C ASP A 109 -13.26 -5.59 -13.57
N ILE A 110 -12.97 -4.61 -12.70
CA ILE A 110 -13.65 -4.50 -11.40
C ILE A 110 -14.92 -3.64 -11.45
N THR A 111 -15.09 -2.77 -12.44
CA THR A 111 -16.27 -1.90 -12.59
C THR A 111 -17.61 -2.66 -12.62
N PRO A 112 -17.74 -3.85 -13.27
CA PRO A 112 -18.99 -4.60 -13.28
C PRO A 112 -19.51 -4.99 -11.90
N TYR A 113 -18.65 -5.05 -10.87
CA TYR A 113 -19.05 -5.38 -9.49
C TYR A 113 -19.98 -4.31 -8.87
N ARG A 114 -20.01 -3.08 -9.40
CA ARG A 114 -21.01 -2.07 -9.02
C ARG A 114 -22.44 -2.58 -9.17
N LYS A 115 -22.72 -3.39 -10.18
CA LYS A 115 -24.04 -4.01 -10.38
C LYS A 115 -24.44 -4.95 -9.23
N LEU A 116 -23.45 -5.42 -8.46
CA LEU A 116 -23.64 -6.25 -7.28
C LEU A 116 -23.64 -5.42 -5.98
N GLY A 117 -23.69 -4.09 -6.06
CA GLY A 117 -23.60 -3.19 -4.91
C GLY A 117 -22.19 -3.10 -4.29
N ILE A 118 -21.16 -3.47 -5.04
CA ILE A 118 -19.76 -3.40 -4.57
C ILE A 118 -19.07 -2.26 -5.28
N GLU A 119 -18.78 -1.17 -4.55
CA GLU A 119 -18.02 -0.05 -5.11
C GLU A 119 -16.53 -0.45 -5.21
N PRO A 120 -15.93 -0.37 -6.41
CA PRO A 120 -14.50 -0.50 -6.56
C PRO A 120 -13.74 0.58 -5.77
N PRO A 121 -12.53 0.30 -5.27
CA PRO A 121 -11.76 1.28 -4.52
C PRO A 121 -11.38 2.48 -5.40
N ALA A 122 -11.26 3.66 -4.77
CA ALA A 122 -10.59 4.79 -5.41
C ALA A 122 -9.12 4.43 -5.65
N LEU A 123 -8.66 4.54 -6.90
CA LEU A 123 -7.29 4.24 -7.26
C LEU A 123 -6.43 5.49 -7.19
N GLN A 124 -5.38 5.44 -6.40
CA GLN A 124 -4.45 6.53 -6.15
C GLN A 124 -3.05 6.16 -6.66
N LEU A 125 -2.51 6.99 -7.53
CA LEU A 125 -1.17 6.80 -8.08
C LEU A 125 -0.15 7.57 -7.24
N LEU A 126 0.83 6.86 -6.70
CA LEU A 126 1.93 7.43 -5.93
C LEU A 126 3.20 7.45 -6.79
N ILE A 127 3.67 8.65 -7.16
CA ILE A 127 4.94 8.78 -7.88
C ILE A 127 6.07 8.49 -6.88
N ASN A 128 6.81 7.41 -7.15
CA ASN A 128 7.78 6.84 -6.24
C ASN A 128 9.20 6.87 -6.84
N ARG A 129 10.21 6.94 -5.98
CA ARG A 129 11.63 6.94 -6.34
C ARG A 129 12.00 8.09 -7.29
N VAL A 130 11.47 9.28 -7.02
CA VAL A 130 11.75 10.48 -7.80
C VAL A 130 13.22 10.88 -7.64
N PRO A 131 14.02 10.91 -8.71
CA PRO A 131 15.41 11.32 -8.63
C PRO A 131 15.52 12.83 -8.34
N ALA A 132 16.51 13.23 -7.55
CA ALA A 132 16.71 14.62 -7.14
C ALA A 132 16.96 15.57 -8.33
N VAL A 133 17.65 15.08 -9.37
CA VAL A 133 17.99 15.86 -10.57
C VAL A 133 17.71 15.01 -11.80
N SER A 134 16.60 15.29 -12.48
CA SER A 134 16.26 14.67 -13.75
C SER A 134 15.17 15.47 -14.46
N SER A 135 15.51 16.10 -15.59
CA SER A 135 14.53 16.77 -16.43
C SER A 135 13.53 15.79 -17.04
N ASN A 136 14.00 14.60 -17.41
CA ASN A 136 13.17 13.55 -17.96
C ASN A 136 12.13 13.04 -16.94
N ALA A 137 12.55 12.82 -15.68
CA ALA A 137 11.62 12.42 -14.62
C ALA A 137 10.53 13.47 -14.39
N ARG A 138 10.87 14.77 -14.39
CA ARG A 138 9.89 15.86 -14.27
C ARG A 138 8.88 15.86 -15.41
N LEU A 139 9.34 15.66 -16.65
CA LEU A 139 8.46 15.57 -17.81
C LEU A 139 7.48 14.38 -17.66
N ILE A 140 7.97 13.22 -17.23
CA ILE A 140 7.13 12.03 -17.03
C ILE A 140 6.12 12.24 -15.88
N GLN A 141 6.52 12.87 -14.77
CA GLN A 141 5.62 13.25 -13.69
C GLN A 141 4.47 14.13 -14.19
N GLN A 142 4.79 15.19 -14.95
CA GLN A 142 3.79 16.07 -15.55
C GLN A 142 2.87 15.29 -16.50
N THR A 143 3.44 14.43 -17.33
CA THR A 143 2.69 13.59 -18.27
C THR A 143 1.74 12.64 -17.53
N LEU A 144 2.18 11.98 -16.47
CA LEU A 144 1.32 11.13 -15.65
C LEU A 144 0.15 11.92 -15.06
N ARG A 145 0.40 13.11 -14.51
CA ARG A 145 -0.67 13.96 -13.97
C ARG A 145 -1.68 14.37 -15.04
N LEU A 146 -1.22 14.74 -16.22
CA LEU A 146 -2.08 15.11 -17.36
C LEU A 146 -2.91 13.91 -17.86
N ILE A 147 -2.30 12.73 -18.03
CA ILE A 147 -2.99 11.53 -18.53
C ILE A 147 -4.14 11.14 -17.61
N PHE A 148 -3.96 11.23 -16.30
CA PHE A 148 -4.95 10.78 -15.32
C PHE A 148 -5.85 11.91 -14.80
N GLN A 149 -5.61 13.17 -15.17
CA GLN A 149 -6.42 14.31 -14.75
C GLN A 149 -7.90 14.18 -15.16
N GLU A 150 -8.17 13.57 -16.31
CA GLU A 150 -9.53 13.39 -16.84
C GLU A 150 -10.20 12.09 -16.37
N GLN A 151 -9.48 11.24 -15.63
CA GLN A 151 -9.97 9.95 -15.17
C GLN A 151 -10.59 10.06 -13.77
N ALA A 152 -11.92 10.15 -13.70
CA ALA A 152 -12.64 10.31 -12.42
C ALA A 152 -12.37 9.19 -11.40
N SER A 153 -11.96 8.00 -11.84
CA SER A 153 -11.68 6.82 -10.99
C SER A 153 -10.23 6.73 -10.53
N ILE A 154 -9.34 7.63 -11.02
CA ILE A 154 -7.90 7.57 -10.75
C ILE A 154 -7.41 8.95 -10.34
N GLN A 155 -6.75 9.02 -9.19
CA GLN A 155 -6.14 10.25 -8.68
C GLN A 155 -4.62 10.10 -8.60
N VAL A 156 -3.87 11.06 -9.10
CA VAL A 156 -2.43 11.12 -8.83
C VAL A 156 -2.21 11.92 -7.55
N LEU A 157 -1.58 11.29 -6.56
CA LEU A 157 -1.30 11.92 -5.26
C LEU A 157 -0.39 13.13 -5.42
N ALA A 158 -0.59 14.15 -4.58
CA ALA A 158 0.27 15.33 -4.53
C ALA A 158 1.62 14.99 -3.93
N THR A 159 1.64 14.12 -2.93
CA THR A 159 2.85 13.62 -2.28
C THR A 159 3.62 12.70 -3.22
N GLU A 160 4.92 12.94 -3.34
CA GLU A 160 5.86 12.12 -4.10
C GLU A 160 6.94 11.55 -3.16
N ILE A 161 7.40 10.33 -3.46
CA ILE A 161 8.48 9.71 -2.68
C ILE A 161 9.81 9.91 -3.40
N PRO A 162 10.72 10.74 -2.90
CA PRO A 162 12.02 10.93 -3.53
C PRO A 162 12.92 9.70 -3.35
N ALA A 163 13.85 9.52 -4.29
CA ALA A 163 14.91 8.51 -4.19
C ALA A 163 16.00 8.97 -3.21
N ILE A 164 15.73 8.83 -1.91
CA ILE A 164 16.65 9.19 -0.83
C ILE A 164 17.10 7.95 -0.06
N GLU A 165 18.31 8.03 0.49
CA GLU A 165 18.96 6.93 1.21
C GLU A 165 18.23 6.50 2.50
N ALA A 166 17.35 7.33 3.03
CA ALA A 166 16.58 7.02 4.24
C ALA A 166 15.72 5.75 4.07
N PHE A 167 15.12 5.52 2.90
CA PHE A 167 14.26 4.35 2.65
C PHE A 167 15.02 3.03 2.63
N PRO A 168 16.07 2.82 1.79
CA PRO A 168 16.83 1.57 1.82
C PRO A 168 17.51 1.34 3.18
N ARG A 169 18.00 2.40 3.84
CA ARG A 169 18.57 2.31 5.18
C ARG A 169 17.54 1.85 6.23
N ALA A 170 16.30 2.30 6.12
CA ALA A 170 15.22 1.86 7.00
C ALA A 170 14.89 0.38 6.78
N ALA A 171 14.80 -0.06 5.52
CA ALA A 171 14.58 -1.46 5.17
C ALA A 171 15.70 -2.37 5.71
N THR A 172 16.97 -1.98 5.54
CA THR A 172 18.11 -2.74 6.08
C THR A 172 18.08 -2.85 7.61
N ARG A 173 17.54 -1.85 8.29
CA ARG A 173 17.43 -1.83 9.77
C ARG A 173 16.16 -2.51 10.29
N GLY A 174 15.23 -2.90 9.45
CA GLY A 174 13.92 -3.39 9.85
C GLY A 174 13.11 -2.37 10.64
N LEU A 175 13.27 -1.07 10.34
CA LEU A 175 12.62 0.02 11.07
C LEU A 175 11.76 0.87 10.14
N PRO A 176 10.64 1.44 10.63
CA PRO A 176 9.90 2.44 9.88
C PRO A 176 10.77 3.65 9.55
N VAL A 177 10.69 4.13 8.31
CA VAL A 177 11.57 5.19 7.80
C VAL A 177 11.51 6.49 8.61
N HIS A 178 10.35 6.85 9.16
CA HIS A 178 10.18 8.03 9.99
C HIS A 178 10.96 7.96 11.31
N ARG A 179 11.29 6.75 11.80
CA ARG A 179 12.15 6.54 12.97
C ARG A 179 13.64 6.60 12.60
N VAL A 180 13.99 6.36 11.34
CA VAL A 180 15.37 6.41 10.84
C VAL A 180 15.77 7.83 10.45
N GLU A 181 14.84 8.60 9.89
CA GLU A 181 15.09 9.98 9.49
C GLU A 181 13.89 10.88 9.82
N HIS A 182 14.00 11.56 10.96
CA HIS A 182 12.98 12.50 11.47
C HIS A 182 13.33 13.97 11.22
N ARG A 183 14.56 14.27 10.80
CA ARG A 183 15.04 15.61 10.45
C ARG A 183 15.73 15.60 9.11
N ARG A 184 15.53 16.64 8.32
CA ARG A 184 16.18 16.80 7.02
C ARG A 184 17.69 16.96 7.20
N PRO A 185 18.52 16.15 6.54
CA PRO A 185 19.97 16.35 6.50
C PRO A 185 20.35 17.69 5.87
N SER A 186 21.44 18.30 6.37
CA SER A 186 21.98 19.54 5.84
C SER A 186 22.32 19.38 4.34
N GLY A 187 22.04 20.41 3.55
CA GLY A 187 22.34 20.43 2.12
C GLY A 187 21.40 19.64 1.21
N ARG A 188 20.43 18.89 1.75
CA ARG A 188 19.45 18.17 0.94
C ARG A 188 18.19 19.01 0.69
N GLN A 189 17.71 19.05 -0.56
CA GLN A 189 16.47 19.75 -0.91
C GLN A 189 15.21 18.98 -0.50
N ALA A 190 15.21 17.64 -0.68
CA ALA A 190 14.09 16.80 -0.31
C ALA A 190 13.79 16.88 1.20
N LEU A 191 12.53 16.83 1.55
CA LEU A 191 12.03 16.81 2.93
C LEU A 191 12.61 15.62 3.72
N ALA A 192 12.51 15.68 5.04
CA ALA A 192 12.82 14.51 5.89
C ALA A 192 11.84 13.37 5.60
N ALA A 193 12.30 12.13 5.76
CA ALA A 193 11.42 10.97 5.52
C ALA A 193 10.17 10.99 6.39
N LEU A 194 10.24 11.47 7.65
CA LEU A 194 9.07 11.68 8.50
C LEU A 194 8.06 12.64 7.86
N GLU A 195 8.51 13.74 7.29
CA GLU A 195 7.63 14.74 6.67
C GLU A 195 6.96 14.19 5.40
N ILE A 196 7.73 13.43 4.59
CA ILE A 196 7.22 12.79 3.38
C ILE A 196 6.13 11.77 3.71
N VAL A 197 6.41 10.85 4.65
CA VAL A 197 5.43 9.82 5.04
C VAL A 197 4.22 10.44 5.72
N ARG A 198 4.40 11.50 6.50
CA ARG A 198 3.29 12.24 7.10
C ARG A 198 2.42 12.91 6.03
N GLY A 199 3.03 13.54 5.01
CA GLY A 199 2.31 14.11 3.88
C GLY A 199 1.47 13.05 3.16
N LEU A 200 2.05 11.90 2.86
CA LEU A 200 1.35 10.77 2.27
C LEU A 200 0.21 10.26 3.17
N ALA A 201 0.47 10.09 4.46
CA ALA A 201 -0.54 9.62 5.41
C ALA A 201 -1.72 10.60 5.52
N ASN A 202 -1.46 11.91 5.56
CA ASN A 202 -2.49 12.94 5.57
C ASN A 202 -3.35 12.93 4.31
N GLU A 203 -2.75 12.64 3.16
CA GLU A 203 -3.45 12.57 1.88
C GLU A 203 -4.31 11.32 1.77
N LEU A 204 -3.82 10.18 2.26
CA LEU A 204 -4.54 8.90 2.25
C LEU A 204 -5.62 8.80 3.34
N CYS A 205 -5.36 9.35 4.53
CA CYS A 205 -6.21 9.24 5.71
C CYS A 205 -6.39 10.61 6.38
N PRO A 206 -7.04 11.58 5.74
CA PRO A 206 -7.17 12.96 6.25
C PRO A 206 -7.90 13.03 7.60
N GLN A 207 -8.75 12.04 7.92
CA GLN A 207 -9.45 11.93 9.20
C GLN A 207 -8.50 11.73 10.40
N TRP A 208 -7.24 11.36 10.19
CA TRP A 208 -6.24 11.13 11.23
C TRP A 208 -5.10 12.16 11.23
N GLN A 209 -5.27 13.27 10.55
CA GLN A 209 -4.24 14.30 10.39
C GLN A 209 -3.64 14.76 11.73
N GLU A 210 -4.46 14.97 12.76
CA GLU A 210 -4.00 15.35 14.09
C GLU A 210 -3.14 14.25 14.74
N ARG A 211 -3.52 12.99 14.57
CA ARG A 211 -2.72 11.84 15.07
C ARG A 211 -1.36 11.80 14.37
N PHE A 212 -1.32 12.02 13.05
CA PHE A 212 -0.07 12.04 12.30
C PHE A 212 0.83 13.24 12.66
N ALA A 213 0.25 14.39 12.97
CA ALA A 213 1.00 15.56 13.44
C ALA A 213 1.71 15.30 14.77
N ALA A 214 1.10 14.51 15.65
CA ALA A 214 1.67 14.15 16.95
C ALA A 214 2.82 13.13 16.85
N VAL A 215 2.99 12.43 15.71
CA VAL A 215 4.07 11.45 15.52
C VAL A 215 5.41 12.18 15.53
N THR A 216 6.27 11.83 16.48
CA THR A 216 7.65 12.32 16.56
C THR A 216 8.60 11.19 16.15
N GLY A 217 9.75 11.51 15.56
CA GLY A 217 10.76 10.51 15.19
C GLY A 217 11.47 9.83 16.37
N LYS A 218 11.08 10.14 17.60
CA LYS A 218 11.63 9.47 18.78
C LYS A 218 10.93 8.13 18.95
N ALA A 219 11.69 7.06 19.05
CA ALA A 219 11.19 5.73 19.39
C ALA A 219 10.55 5.79 20.79
N GLY A 220 9.23 5.78 20.86
CA GLY A 220 8.52 5.40 22.07
C GLY A 220 8.56 3.87 22.13
N GLY A 221 9.40 3.30 22.97
CA GLY A 221 9.46 1.86 23.16
C GLY A 221 10.90 1.32 23.15
N ARG A 222 11.27 0.64 24.21
CA ARG A 222 12.51 -0.13 24.30
C ARG A 222 12.38 -1.32 23.36
N PHE A 223 13.18 -1.37 22.30
CA PHE A 223 13.38 -2.62 21.57
C PHE A 223 14.09 -3.60 22.51
N ALA A 224 13.39 -4.61 23.00
CA ALA A 224 14.05 -5.76 23.59
C ALA A 224 14.87 -6.41 22.44
N HIS A 225 16.17 -6.56 22.64
CA HIS A 225 16.98 -7.42 21.80
C HIS A 225 16.37 -8.81 21.85
N VAL A 226 15.70 -9.23 20.78
CA VAL A 226 15.38 -10.62 20.56
C VAL A 226 16.66 -11.27 20.07
N GLU A 227 17.37 -11.94 20.99
CA GLU A 227 18.39 -12.91 20.61
C GLU A 227 17.70 -13.97 19.75
N ARG A 228 18.19 -14.12 18.53
CA ARG A 228 17.73 -15.20 17.64
C ARG A 228 18.26 -16.51 18.20
N PRO A 229 17.45 -17.57 18.24
CA PRO A 229 17.94 -18.93 18.50
C PRO A 229 18.83 -19.43 17.35
#